data_747d14086cf5e54e0c333f8d74d53be9
#
_entry.id   747d14086cf5e54e0c333f8d74d53be9
#
_cell.length_a   1.000
_cell.length_b   1.000
_cell.length_c   1.000
_cell.angle_alpha   90.00
_cell.angle_beta   90.00
_cell.angle_gamma   90.00
#
_symmetry.space_group_name_H-M   'P 1'
#
loop_
_entity.id
_entity.type
_entity.pdbx_description
1 polymer ?
#
loop_
_entity_poly.entity_id
_entity_poly.type
_entity_poly.pdbx_seq_one_letter_code
_entity_poly.pdbx_strand_id
1 'polypeptide(L)' 'MTKSNSFHHGDLKRALIDVAVTLLDQHGVTGVTIRAVAREAGVSHSAPVNHYKDRRTLLTAIAQDQF' A
#
# COMPACT_ATOMS: atom_id res chain seq x y z
N MET A 1 7.59 15.56 14.12
CA MET A 1 7.21 15.17 13.97
C MET A 1 7.09 14.20 13.71
N THR A 2 7.16 13.86 13.68
CA THR A 2 7.08 13.09 13.57
C THR A 2 6.61 12.40 13.08
N LYS A 3 6.36 12.25 12.66
CA LYS A 3 5.85 11.55 12.11
C LYS A 3 6.01 10.31 11.95
N SER A 4 6.74 9.93 12.14
CA SER A 4 7.20 8.75 11.85
C SER A 4 6.47 7.62 12.35
N ASN A 5 5.96 7.64 13.35
CA ASN A 5 5.21 6.65 13.83
C ASN A 5 3.93 6.71 13.34
N SER A 6 3.86 6.99 12.18
CA SER A 6 2.68 7.20 11.54
C SER A 6 1.84 6.05 11.34
N PHE A 7 2.30 4.86 11.48
CA PHE A 7 1.45 3.73 11.24
C PHE A 7 0.68 3.38 12.48
N HIS A 8 -0.50 3.92 12.60
CA HIS A 8 -1.44 3.50 13.61
C HIS A 8 -2.28 2.40 13.02
N HIS A 9 -2.87 1.56 13.83
CA HIS A 9 -3.67 0.46 13.35
C HIS A 9 -4.79 0.93 12.44
N GLY A 10 -5.42 2.03 12.77
CA GLY A 10 -6.50 2.54 11.95
C GLY A 10 -6.03 3.14 10.64
N ASP A 11 -4.73 3.48 10.55
CA ASP A 11 -4.18 4.12 9.37
C ASP A 11 -3.38 3.18 8.49
N LEU A 12 -3.24 1.93 8.83
CA LEU A 12 -2.44 1.02 8.05
C LEU A 12 -2.99 0.87 6.65
N LYS A 13 -4.30 0.76 6.52
CA LYS A 13 -4.93 0.65 5.22
C LYS A 13 -4.58 1.84 4.35
N ARG A 14 -4.64 3.03 4.91
CA ARG A 14 -4.29 4.25 4.20
C ARG A 14 -2.81 4.28 3.85
N ALA A 15 -1.97 3.86 4.79
CA ALA A 15 -0.54 3.83 4.55
C ALA A 15 -0.19 2.89 3.41
N LEU A 16 -0.88 1.76 3.30
CA LEU A 16 -0.64 0.82 2.22
C LEU A 16 -1.00 1.44 0.86
N ILE A 17 -2.08 2.20 0.80
CA ILE A 17 -2.45 2.89 -0.42
C ILE A 17 -1.40 3.95 -0.78
N ASP A 18 -0.93 4.71 0.20
CA ASP A 18 0.08 5.75 -0.07
C ASP A 18 1.37 5.13 -0.61
N VAL A 19 1.78 4.01 -0.04
CA VAL A 19 2.97 3.30 -0.53
C VAL A 19 2.73 2.79 -1.94
N ALA A 20 1.55 2.23 -2.19
CA ALA A 20 1.24 1.69 -3.50
C ALA A 20 1.22 2.79 -4.57
N VAL A 21 0.68 3.95 -4.24
CA VAL A 21 0.67 5.09 -5.17
C VAL A 21 2.10 5.52 -5.48
N THR A 22 2.96 5.56 -4.47
CA THR A 22 4.36 5.90 -4.68
C THR A 22 5.04 4.91 -5.63
N LEU A 23 4.80 3.61 -5.42
CA LEU A 23 5.36 2.58 -6.29
C LEU A 23 4.82 2.72 -7.72
N LEU A 24 3.55 3.03 -7.84
CA LEU A 24 2.93 3.23 -9.15
C LEU A 24 3.60 4.38 -9.87
N ASP A 25 3.85 5.46 -9.16
CA ASP A 25 4.46 6.65 -9.73
C ASP A 25 5.91 6.40 -10.15
N GLN A 26 6.64 5.61 -9.36
CA GLN A 26 8.05 5.36 -9.63
C GLN A 26 8.28 4.27 -10.66
N HIS A 27 7.46 3.24 -10.64
CA HIS A 27 7.73 2.04 -11.43
C HIS A 27 6.59 1.63 -12.36
N GLY A 28 5.48 2.31 -12.32
CA GLY A 28 4.33 1.94 -13.12
C GLY A 28 3.56 0.79 -12.49
N VAL A 29 2.54 0.34 -13.21
CA VAL A 29 1.64 -0.70 -12.71
C VAL A 29 2.38 -1.98 -12.36
N THR A 30 3.38 -2.34 -13.15
CA THR A 30 4.10 -3.59 -12.92
C THR A 30 4.90 -3.57 -11.62
N GLY A 31 5.19 -2.39 -11.10
CA GLY A 31 5.91 -2.27 -9.83
C GLY A 31 5.02 -2.37 -8.60
N VAL A 32 3.70 -2.39 -8.78
CA VAL A 32 2.76 -2.42 -7.68
C VAL A 32 2.35 -3.85 -7.41
N THR A 33 3.00 -4.48 -6.44
CA THR A 33 2.66 -5.83 -6.03
C THR A 33 2.44 -5.84 -4.53
N ILE A 34 1.72 -6.84 -4.04
CA ILE A 34 1.48 -6.97 -2.60
C ILE A 34 2.81 -7.04 -1.85
N ARG A 35 3.75 -7.82 -2.38
CA ARG A 35 5.07 -7.98 -1.75
C ARG A 35 5.83 -6.66 -1.70
N ALA A 36 5.83 -5.91 -2.80
CA ALA A 36 6.54 -4.65 -2.85
C ALA A 36 5.93 -3.64 -1.89
N VAL A 37 4.60 -3.60 -1.81
CA VAL A 37 3.92 -2.71 -0.89
C VAL A 37 4.26 -3.05 0.55
N ALA A 38 4.26 -4.34 0.89
CA ALA A 38 4.60 -4.76 2.24
C ALA A 38 6.03 -4.35 2.59
N ARG A 39 6.96 -4.56 1.66
CA ARG A 39 8.36 -4.23 1.88
C ARG A 39 8.53 -2.73 2.09
N GLU A 40 7.94 -1.93 1.23
CA GLU A 40 8.08 -0.48 1.33
C GLU A 40 7.38 0.08 2.56
N ALA A 41 6.29 -0.53 2.98
CA ALA A 41 5.59 -0.10 4.17
C ALA A 41 6.24 -0.61 5.46
N GLY A 42 7.18 -1.53 5.35
CA GLY A 42 7.89 -2.05 6.52
C GLY A 42 7.03 -2.99 7.35
N VAL A 43 6.12 -3.72 6.71
CA VAL A 43 5.23 -4.65 7.41
C VAL A 43 5.36 -6.04 6.82
N SER A 44 4.79 -7.02 7.51
CA SER A 44 4.82 -8.38 7.01
C SER A 44 3.91 -8.51 5.80
N HIS A 45 4.16 -9.50 4.97
CA HIS A 45 3.36 -9.72 3.77
C HIS A 45 1.89 -9.93 4.08
N SER A 46 1.58 -10.49 5.24
CA SER A 46 0.19 -10.73 5.59
C SER A 46 -0.60 -9.46 5.88
N ALA A 47 0.08 -8.39 6.25
CA ALA A 47 -0.60 -7.14 6.58
C ALA A 47 -1.37 -6.57 5.39
N PRO A 48 -0.76 -6.37 4.22
CA PRO A 48 -1.53 -5.89 3.08
C PRO A 48 -2.56 -6.90 2.59
N VAL A 49 -2.29 -8.20 2.71
CA VAL A 49 -3.24 -9.23 2.28
C VAL A 49 -4.52 -9.16 3.10
N ASN A 50 -4.43 -8.79 4.37
CA ASN A 50 -5.61 -8.66 5.21
C ASN A 50 -6.54 -7.54 4.75
N HIS A 51 -6.00 -6.52 4.08
CA HIS A 51 -6.78 -5.39 3.61
C HIS A 51 -7.09 -5.49 2.12
N TYR A 52 -6.14 -5.99 1.34
CA TYR A 52 -6.27 -6.11 -0.11
C TYR A 52 -5.83 -7.52 -0.46
N LYS A 53 -6.79 -8.40 -0.63
CA LYS A 53 -6.48 -9.82 -0.70
C LYS A 53 -5.61 -10.21 -1.89
N ASP A 54 -5.61 -9.42 -2.94
CA ASP A 54 -4.74 -9.68 -4.07
C ASP A 54 -4.38 -8.37 -4.75
N ARG A 55 -3.48 -8.47 -5.73
CA ARG A 55 -2.99 -7.31 -6.44
C ARG A 55 -4.11 -6.56 -7.15
N ARG A 56 -5.06 -7.30 -7.68
CA ARG A 56 -6.19 -6.69 -8.39
C ARG A 56 -7.01 -5.80 -7.46
N THR A 57 -7.30 -6.32 -6.27
CA THR A 57 -8.04 -5.56 -5.27
C THR A 57 -7.28 -4.30 -4.87
N LEU A 58 -5.96 -4.43 -4.72
CA LEU A 58 -5.13 -3.29 -4.38
C LEU A 58 -5.16 -2.23 -5.48
N LEU A 59 -5.02 -2.64 -6.74
CA LEU A 59 -5.05 -1.71 -7.86
C LEU A 59 -6.40 -1.02 -7.97
N THR A 60 -7.48 -1.74 -7.72
CA THR A 60 -8.81 -1.17 -7.71
C THR A 60 -8.93 -0.10 -6.62
N ALA A 61 -8.41 -0.38 -5.44
CA ALA A 61 -8.44 0.57 -4.34
C ALA A 61 -7.64 1.83 -4.67
N ILE A 62 -6.50 1.68 -5.33
CA ILE A 62 -5.71 2.82 -5.77
C ILE A 62 -6.53 3.67 -6.74
N ALA A 63 -7.17 3.04 -7.70
CA ALA A 63 -7.97 3.76 -8.68
C ALA A 63 -9.09 4.53 -8.01
N GLN A 64 -9.75 3.92 -7.05
CA GLN A 64 -10.82 4.59 -6.32
C GLN A 64 -10.30 5.76 -5.50
N ASP A 65 -9.11 5.63 -4.95
CA ASP A 65 -8.52 6.67 -4.14
C ASP A 65 -8.05 7.86 -4.98
N GLN A 66 -7.53 7.59 -6.17
CA GLN A 66 -6.95 8.63 -7.02
C GLN A 66 -7.96 9.28 -7.97
N PHE A 67 -9.03 8.61 -8.25
CA PHE A 67 -10.06 9.09 -9.14
C PHE A 67 -11.41 9.09 -8.45
#